data_4f1a54b3233856a137dcc6da16e4f083
#
_entry.id   4f1a54b3233856a137dcc6da16e4f083
#
_cell.length_a   1.000
_cell.length_b   1.000
_cell.length_c   1.000
_cell.angle_alpha   90.00
_cell.angle_beta   90.00
_cell.angle_gamma   90.00
#
_symmetry.space_group_name_H-M   'P 1'
#
loop_
_entity.id
_entity.type
_entity.pdbx_description
1 polymer ?
#
loop_
_entity_poly.entity_id
_entity_poly.type
_entity_poly.pdbx_seq_one_letter_code
_entity_poly.pdbx_strand_id
1 'polypeptide(L)'
;VVDILKNAGMTISELGGVEPNPHHTTVNKGVQICREEGIDVILAVGGGSTIDASKVMAATVVSDTDDCWDLIMNKTTSPGALPIMTVLTIAATGSEMDAGAVISNVDTQEKLPYVSPAVLPTVSFLDPTNTFTVPAYQTAAGSADMIAHIFDVVYFSKQPRMDMLYRIQDELLKTVVTFAPIALKEPDNYEARANLMWTSTWALNGFIFGGVEQMTPCHMMEHELSAVYNITHGHGLAILMPRWLKYTLNDDNAWQIKRLGTNVFGIDASLSDREGAEKAIEALSDFLFNTLGLDSQLSDLGIDESHFEEMAKKACGPTGVIEGFADLTPEDVVNIYKMCL
;
A
#
# COMPACT_ATOMS: atom_id res chain seq x y z
N VAL A 1 -0.44 -22.49 -13.35
CA VAL A 1 0.94 -21.99 -13.53
C VAL A 1 1.92 -23.17 -13.45
N VAL A 2 1.99 -23.91 -12.33
CA VAL A 2 2.97 -25.00 -12.07
C VAL A 2 3.01 -26.05 -13.20
N ASP A 3 1.87 -26.59 -13.60
CA ASP A 3 1.80 -27.59 -14.67
C ASP A 3 2.29 -27.07 -16.03
N ILE A 4 2.01 -25.79 -16.32
CA ILE A 4 2.47 -25.13 -17.55
C ILE A 4 4.01 -25.09 -17.57
N LEU A 5 4.62 -24.69 -16.47
CA LEU A 5 6.07 -24.58 -16.35
C LEU A 5 6.76 -25.96 -16.36
N LYS A 6 6.21 -26.95 -15.65
CA LYS A 6 6.70 -28.34 -15.69
C LYS A 6 6.62 -28.92 -17.10
N ASN A 7 5.53 -28.67 -17.83
CA ASN A 7 5.38 -29.11 -19.22
C ASN A 7 6.35 -28.39 -20.17
N ALA A 8 6.81 -27.20 -19.81
CA ALA A 8 7.88 -26.49 -20.53
C ALA A 8 9.30 -26.95 -20.18
N GLY A 9 9.44 -27.98 -19.31
CA GLY A 9 10.73 -28.56 -18.93
C GLY A 9 11.46 -27.82 -17.80
N MET A 10 10.77 -26.94 -17.05
CA MET A 10 11.36 -26.26 -15.91
C MET A 10 11.36 -27.13 -14.65
N THR A 11 12.42 -27.04 -13.87
CA THR A 11 12.46 -27.59 -12.50
C THR A 11 11.84 -26.57 -11.56
N ILE A 12 10.95 -27.00 -10.67
CA ILE A 12 10.15 -26.09 -9.85
C ILE A 12 10.18 -26.53 -8.39
N SER A 13 10.48 -25.56 -7.54
CA SER A 13 10.29 -25.64 -6.09
C SER A 13 9.15 -24.68 -5.68
N GLU A 14 8.31 -25.10 -4.77
CA GLU A 14 7.11 -24.35 -4.40
C GLU A 14 7.16 -23.93 -2.92
N LEU A 15 6.91 -22.65 -2.66
CA LEU A 15 6.66 -22.13 -1.34
C LEU A 15 5.29 -21.46 -1.34
N GLY A 16 4.34 -22.04 -0.60
CA GLY A 16 3.00 -21.49 -0.41
C GLY A 16 2.79 -21.00 1.01
N GLY A 17 1.65 -20.29 1.23
CA GLY A 17 1.24 -19.85 2.56
C GLY A 17 1.90 -18.54 2.99
N VAL A 18 2.30 -17.68 2.05
CA VAL A 18 2.72 -16.31 2.39
C VAL A 18 1.54 -15.57 3.01
N GLU A 19 1.75 -15.06 4.21
CA GLU A 19 0.74 -14.40 5.02
C GLU A 19 0.43 -12.98 4.48
N PRO A 20 -0.79 -12.45 4.70
CA PRO A 20 -0.99 -11.00 4.67
C PRO A 20 0.00 -10.32 5.64
N ASN A 21 0.55 -9.15 5.29
CA ASN A 21 1.69 -8.56 6.02
C ASN A 21 2.85 -9.58 6.13
N PRO A 22 3.58 -9.87 5.05
CA PRO A 22 4.42 -11.05 4.94
C PRO A 22 5.50 -11.10 6.02
N HIS A 23 5.67 -12.27 6.63
CA HIS A 23 6.55 -12.46 7.77
C HIS A 23 8.00 -12.72 7.37
N HIS A 24 8.95 -12.14 8.10
CA HIS A 24 10.38 -12.36 7.91
C HIS A 24 10.75 -13.85 7.98
N THR A 25 10.06 -14.64 8.82
CA THR A 25 10.29 -16.08 8.96
C THR A 25 9.92 -16.86 7.70
N THR A 26 8.85 -16.47 7.00
CA THR A 26 8.45 -17.05 5.72
C THR A 26 9.43 -16.68 4.62
N VAL A 27 9.92 -15.45 4.60
CA VAL A 27 10.99 -15.03 3.69
C VAL A 27 12.26 -15.84 3.92
N ASN A 28 12.73 -15.98 5.16
CA ASN A 28 13.92 -16.75 5.50
C ASN A 28 13.80 -18.22 5.11
N LYS A 29 12.63 -18.84 5.29
CA LYS A 29 12.35 -20.20 4.80
C LYS A 29 12.54 -20.29 3.28
N GLY A 30 12.03 -19.31 2.54
CA GLY A 30 12.19 -19.26 1.09
C GLY A 30 13.65 -19.08 0.66
N VAL A 31 14.42 -18.27 1.38
CA VAL A 31 15.87 -18.10 1.15
C VAL A 31 16.59 -19.43 1.27
N GLN A 32 16.29 -20.22 2.30
CA GLN A 32 16.88 -21.56 2.47
C GLN A 32 16.57 -22.48 1.28
N ILE A 33 15.29 -22.56 0.87
CA ILE A 33 14.87 -23.37 -0.29
C ILE A 33 15.62 -22.93 -1.55
N CYS A 34 15.70 -21.62 -1.80
CA CYS A 34 16.37 -21.10 -2.99
C CYS A 34 17.87 -21.48 -3.03
N ARG A 35 18.56 -21.44 -1.89
CA ARG A 35 19.98 -21.80 -1.81
C ARG A 35 20.23 -23.30 -1.91
N GLU A 36 19.44 -24.12 -1.20
CA GLU A 36 19.56 -25.58 -1.19
C GLU A 36 19.28 -26.18 -2.57
N GLU A 37 18.30 -25.63 -3.29
CA GLU A 37 17.88 -26.15 -4.59
C GLU A 37 18.49 -25.41 -5.79
N GLY A 38 19.29 -24.36 -5.54
CA GLY A 38 20.00 -23.61 -6.60
C GLY A 38 19.04 -22.87 -7.53
N ILE A 39 18.03 -22.21 -6.95
CA ILE A 39 17.01 -21.45 -7.70
C ILE A 39 17.67 -20.24 -8.40
N ASP A 40 17.36 -20.03 -9.66
CA ASP A 40 17.91 -18.96 -10.51
C ASP A 40 16.89 -17.88 -10.89
N VAL A 41 15.58 -18.10 -10.62
CA VAL A 41 14.51 -17.13 -10.83
C VAL A 41 13.38 -17.36 -9.84
N ILE A 42 12.76 -16.28 -9.34
CA ILE A 42 11.58 -16.35 -8.48
C ILE A 42 10.35 -15.89 -9.25
N LEU A 43 9.30 -16.72 -9.28
CA LEU A 43 7.99 -16.37 -9.83
C LEU A 43 7.00 -16.19 -8.68
N ALA A 44 6.65 -14.95 -8.39
CA ALA A 44 5.62 -14.59 -7.43
C ALA A 44 4.23 -14.72 -8.07
N VAL A 45 3.40 -15.64 -7.58
CA VAL A 45 2.01 -15.79 -8.02
C VAL A 45 1.10 -15.42 -6.86
N GLY A 46 0.61 -14.18 -6.86
CA GLY A 46 -0.16 -13.66 -5.72
C GLY A 46 -0.39 -12.16 -5.77
N GLY A 47 -0.76 -11.59 -4.63
CA GLY A 47 -0.88 -10.14 -4.41
C GLY A 47 0.42 -9.53 -3.88
N GLY A 48 0.34 -8.27 -3.41
CA GLY A 48 1.47 -7.51 -2.89
C GLY A 48 2.30 -8.26 -1.86
N SER A 49 1.69 -8.89 -0.85
CA SER A 49 2.41 -9.65 0.18
C SER A 49 3.30 -10.75 -0.39
N THR A 50 2.81 -11.48 -1.40
CA THR A 50 3.59 -12.53 -2.07
C THR A 50 4.74 -11.94 -2.88
N ILE A 51 4.49 -10.81 -3.54
CA ILE A 51 5.51 -10.11 -4.35
C ILE A 51 6.58 -9.52 -3.43
N ASP A 52 6.19 -8.87 -2.35
CA ASP A 52 7.11 -8.29 -1.35
C ASP A 52 8.00 -9.34 -0.71
N ALA A 53 7.41 -10.47 -0.25
CA ALA A 53 8.19 -11.59 0.25
C ALA A 53 9.20 -12.10 -0.80
N SER A 54 8.78 -12.22 -2.05
CA SER A 54 9.63 -12.68 -3.16
C SER A 54 10.78 -11.71 -3.46
N LYS A 55 10.54 -10.41 -3.38
CA LYS A 55 11.55 -9.36 -3.56
C LYS A 55 12.65 -9.43 -2.52
N VAL A 56 12.24 -9.47 -1.23
CA VAL A 56 13.23 -9.54 -0.13
C VAL A 56 13.93 -10.89 -0.13
N MET A 57 13.23 -11.98 -0.44
CA MET A 57 13.83 -13.31 -0.64
C MET A 57 14.91 -13.26 -1.73
N ALA A 58 14.59 -12.71 -2.92
CA ALA A 58 15.51 -12.61 -4.04
C ALA A 58 16.81 -11.85 -3.72
N ALA A 59 16.70 -10.76 -2.94
CA ALA A 59 17.84 -9.99 -2.48
C ALA A 59 18.64 -10.74 -1.41
N THR A 60 17.97 -11.42 -0.47
CA THR A 60 18.63 -12.13 0.64
C THR A 60 19.40 -13.36 0.13
N VAL A 61 18.87 -14.07 -0.88
CA VAL A 61 19.53 -15.27 -1.45
C VAL A 61 20.95 -14.98 -1.93
N VAL A 62 21.20 -13.80 -2.51
CA VAL A 62 22.51 -13.41 -3.06
C VAL A 62 23.38 -12.61 -2.09
N SER A 63 22.88 -12.35 -0.89
CA SER A 63 23.61 -11.67 0.18
C SER A 63 24.40 -12.65 1.07
N ASP A 64 25.19 -12.11 1.98
CA ASP A 64 26.01 -12.88 2.94
C ASP A 64 25.27 -13.23 4.24
N THR A 65 23.98 -12.91 4.36
CA THR A 65 23.15 -13.22 5.54
C THR A 65 22.10 -14.28 5.21
N ASP A 66 21.71 -15.06 6.22
CA ASP A 66 20.56 -15.99 6.17
C ASP A 66 19.28 -15.36 6.71
N ASP A 67 19.37 -14.18 7.33
CA ASP A 67 18.24 -13.46 7.89
C ASP A 67 17.93 -12.21 7.07
N CYS A 68 16.78 -12.21 6.40
CA CYS A 68 16.31 -11.08 5.61
C CYS A 68 16.13 -9.79 6.45
N TRP A 69 15.92 -9.94 7.77
CA TRP A 69 15.78 -8.78 8.65
C TRP A 69 17.08 -7.96 8.79
N ASP A 70 18.24 -8.60 8.59
CA ASP A 70 19.51 -7.88 8.55
C ASP A 70 19.64 -6.95 7.35
N LEU A 71 19.05 -7.31 6.18
CA LEU A 71 18.96 -6.40 5.04
C LEU A 71 18.02 -5.23 5.34
N ILE A 72 16.83 -5.52 5.89
CA ILE A 72 15.82 -4.50 6.22
C ILE A 72 16.37 -3.50 7.24
N MET A 73 17.09 -3.98 8.23
CA MET A 73 17.73 -3.15 9.25
C MET A 73 19.03 -2.48 8.79
N ASN A 74 19.41 -2.62 7.52
CA ASN A 74 20.67 -2.10 6.97
C ASN A 74 21.94 -2.54 7.74
N LYS A 75 21.90 -3.71 8.39
CA LYS A 75 23.09 -4.30 9.04
C LYS A 75 24.03 -4.94 8.01
N THR A 76 23.50 -5.30 6.86
CA THR A 76 24.23 -5.80 5.70
C THR A 76 23.62 -5.24 4.41
N THR A 77 24.27 -5.48 3.30
CA THR A 77 23.79 -5.07 1.96
C THR A 77 23.70 -6.27 1.02
N SER A 78 22.86 -6.18 0.02
CA SER A 78 22.83 -7.16 -1.06
C SER A 78 23.53 -6.62 -2.30
N PRO A 79 24.37 -7.43 -2.99
CA PRO A 79 25.00 -7.03 -4.26
C PRO A 79 24.01 -6.98 -5.44
N GLY A 80 22.77 -7.48 -5.26
CA GLY A 80 21.75 -7.56 -6.29
C GLY A 80 20.55 -8.37 -5.80
N ALA A 81 19.84 -9.00 -6.73
CA ALA A 81 18.75 -9.93 -6.44
C ALA A 81 18.65 -11.00 -7.53
N LEU A 82 18.07 -12.16 -7.23
CA LEU A 82 17.63 -13.07 -8.29
C LEU A 82 16.59 -12.37 -9.18
N PRO A 83 16.51 -12.69 -10.48
CA PRO A 83 15.43 -12.21 -11.32
C PRO A 83 14.06 -12.55 -10.74
N ILE A 84 13.14 -11.58 -10.75
CA ILE A 84 11.79 -11.73 -10.23
C ILE A 84 10.80 -11.57 -11.38
N MET A 85 9.85 -12.50 -11.45
CA MET A 85 8.68 -12.40 -12.31
C MET A 85 7.43 -12.43 -11.42
N THR A 86 6.34 -11.80 -11.86
CA THR A 86 5.09 -11.79 -11.11
C THR A 86 3.90 -12.19 -11.95
N VAL A 87 2.93 -12.87 -11.34
CA VAL A 87 1.57 -13.06 -11.85
C VAL A 87 0.64 -12.45 -10.82
N LEU A 88 0.13 -11.27 -11.12
CA LEU A 88 -0.69 -10.50 -10.19
C LEU A 88 -2.08 -11.11 -10.05
N THR A 89 -2.56 -11.27 -8.81
CA THR A 89 -3.87 -11.86 -8.52
C THR A 89 -4.82 -10.92 -7.75
N ILE A 90 -4.34 -9.77 -7.30
CA ILE A 90 -5.14 -8.73 -6.64
C ILE A 90 -4.58 -7.35 -6.97
N ALA A 91 -5.46 -6.42 -7.32
CA ALA A 91 -5.12 -5.02 -7.54
C ALA A 91 -5.17 -4.25 -6.22
N ALA A 92 -4.03 -3.75 -5.74
CA ALA A 92 -3.89 -2.98 -4.51
C ALA A 92 -2.55 -2.21 -4.49
N THR A 93 -1.45 -2.90 -4.15
CA THR A 93 -0.16 -2.32 -3.75
C THR A 93 0.70 -1.78 -4.88
N GLY A 94 0.49 -2.21 -6.14
CA GLY A 94 1.42 -1.87 -7.24
C GLY A 94 2.82 -2.50 -7.15
N SER A 95 3.05 -3.42 -6.20
CA SER A 95 4.35 -4.04 -5.95
C SER A 95 4.95 -4.74 -7.18
N GLU A 96 4.15 -5.13 -8.14
CA GLU A 96 4.62 -5.70 -9.41
C GLU A 96 5.39 -4.72 -10.29
N MET A 97 5.37 -3.42 -9.98
CA MET A 97 6.03 -2.39 -10.80
C MET A 97 6.79 -1.35 -9.96
N ASP A 98 7.11 -1.64 -8.72
CA ASP A 98 7.96 -0.81 -7.87
C ASP A 98 9.20 -1.55 -7.35
N ALA A 99 10.12 -0.81 -6.74
CA ALA A 99 11.37 -1.32 -6.19
C ALA A 99 11.34 -1.46 -4.66
N GLY A 100 10.15 -1.36 -4.05
CA GLY A 100 9.91 -1.49 -2.62
C GLY A 100 9.33 -2.84 -2.24
N ALA A 101 9.43 -3.19 -0.98
CA ALA A 101 8.78 -4.32 -0.35
C ALA A 101 8.61 -4.01 1.15
N VAL A 102 7.56 -4.51 1.78
CA VAL A 102 7.34 -4.30 3.21
C VAL A 102 7.19 -5.66 3.91
N ILE A 103 8.01 -5.89 4.93
CA ILE A 103 8.04 -7.16 5.67
C ILE A 103 7.77 -6.90 7.15
N SER A 104 7.02 -7.82 7.76
CA SER A 104 6.72 -7.81 9.18
C SER A 104 7.67 -8.73 9.96
N ASN A 105 8.26 -8.20 11.02
CA ASN A 105 8.91 -9.01 12.03
C ASN A 105 7.94 -9.26 13.19
N VAL A 106 7.48 -10.49 13.29
CA VAL A 106 6.48 -10.87 14.30
C VAL A 106 7.04 -10.95 15.72
N ASP A 107 8.38 -11.09 15.87
CA ASP A 107 9.03 -11.19 17.17
C ASP A 107 9.19 -9.80 17.82
N THR A 108 9.43 -8.77 17.01
CA THR A 108 9.62 -7.38 17.45
C THR A 108 8.39 -6.49 17.23
N GLN A 109 7.34 -7.02 16.58
CA GLN A 109 6.16 -6.27 16.17
C GLN A 109 6.52 -5.00 15.40
N GLU A 110 7.31 -5.19 14.34
CA GLU A 110 7.72 -4.13 13.43
C GLU A 110 7.33 -4.49 11.99
N LYS A 111 6.90 -3.50 11.21
CA LYS A 111 6.58 -3.63 9.78
C LYS A 111 7.38 -2.56 9.05
N LEU A 112 8.45 -2.96 8.36
CA LEU A 112 9.45 -2.05 7.81
C LEU A 112 9.65 -2.26 6.31
N PRO A 113 9.94 -1.17 5.56
CA PRO A 113 10.23 -1.24 4.14
C PRO A 113 11.67 -1.70 3.87
N TYR A 114 11.82 -2.42 2.76
CA TYR A 114 13.09 -2.64 2.06
C TYR A 114 13.01 -2.05 0.66
N VAL A 115 13.92 -1.19 0.28
CA VAL A 115 13.92 -0.52 -1.02
C VAL A 115 15.25 -0.75 -1.73
N SER A 116 15.19 -1.32 -2.93
CA SER A 116 16.38 -1.54 -3.77
C SER A 116 15.97 -1.62 -5.24
N PRO A 117 16.64 -0.91 -6.14
CA PRO A 117 16.41 -1.06 -7.59
C PRO A 117 16.58 -2.49 -8.10
N ALA A 118 17.36 -3.32 -7.40
CA ALA A 118 17.63 -4.70 -7.76
C ALA A 118 16.40 -5.62 -7.63
N VAL A 119 15.41 -5.24 -6.81
CA VAL A 119 14.22 -6.07 -6.58
C VAL A 119 13.03 -5.66 -7.46
N LEU A 120 13.21 -4.71 -8.36
CA LEU A 120 12.18 -4.40 -9.35
C LEU A 120 11.89 -5.64 -10.21
N PRO A 121 10.63 -6.13 -10.30
CA PRO A 121 10.30 -7.27 -11.13
C PRO A 121 10.69 -7.08 -12.60
N THR A 122 11.33 -8.10 -13.18
CA THR A 122 11.78 -8.07 -14.58
C THR A 122 10.61 -8.17 -15.55
N VAL A 123 9.60 -8.97 -15.19
CA VAL A 123 8.36 -9.16 -15.97
C VAL A 123 7.19 -9.32 -15.02
N SER A 124 6.11 -8.61 -15.27
CA SER A 124 4.87 -8.74 -14.52
C SER A 124 3.70 -9.07 -15.46
N PHE A 125 2.99 -10.14 -15.16
CA PHE A 125 1.81 -10.57 -15.90
C PHE A 125 0.56 -10.02 -15.22
N LEU A 126 -0.11 -9.10 -15.89
CA LEU A 126 -1.33 -8.43 -15.44
C LEU A 126 -2.52 -8.96 -16.26
N ASP A 127 -3.14 -10.02 -15.79
CA ASP A 127 -4.36 -10.56 -16.36
C ASP A 127 -5.53 -10.29 -15.40
N PRO A 128 -6.47 -9.39 -15.76
CA PRO A 128 -7.60 -9.03 -14.90
C PRO A 128 -8.46 -10.21 -14.49
N THR A 129 -8.50 -11.27 -15.28
CA THR A 129 -9.28 -12.48 -14.96
C THR A 129 -8.79 -13.19 -13.70
N ASN A 130 -7.52 -13.04 -13.35
CA ASN A 130 -6.97 -13.57 -12.10
C ASN A 130 -7.58 -12.91 -10.85
N THR A 131 -8.26 -11.76 -11.00
CA THR A 131 -8.88 -11.04 -9.88
C THR A 131 -10.38 -11.32 -9.72
N PHE A 132 -11.01 -12.10 -10.61
CA PHE A 132 -12.45 -12.36 -10.58
C PHE A 132 -12.93 -13.07 -9.31
N THR A 133 -12.06 -13.84 -8.68
CA THR A 133 -12.36 -14.58 -7.44
C THR A 133 -11.91 -13.86 -6.16
N VAL A 134 -11.39 -12.64 -6.29
CA VAL A 134 -11.00 -11.84 -5.12
C VAL A 134 -12.26 -11.50 -4.30
N PRO A 135 -12.29 -11.79 -2.99
CA PRO A 135 -13.42 -11.44 -2.14
C PRO A 135 -13.74 -9.94 -2.17
N ALA A 136 -15.04 -9.60 -2.04
CA ALA A 136 -15.50 -8.22 -2.05
C ALA A 136 -14.74 -7.34 -1.03
N TYR A 137 -14.54 -7.84 0.19
CA TYR A 137 -13.75 -7.16 1.23
C TYR A 137 -12.32 -6.81 0.76
N GLN A 138 -11.64 -7.75 0.11
CA GLN A 138 -10.28 -7.51 -0.40
C GLN A 138 -10.27 -6.55 -1.61
N THR A 139 -11.32 -6.56 -2.43
CA THR A 139 -11.49 -5.57 -3.50
C THR A 139 -11.70 -4.17 -2.91
N ALA A 140 -12.50 -4.03 -1.86
CA ALA A 140 -12.73 -2.77 -1.16
C ALA A 140 -11.44 -2.26 -0.49
N ALA A 141 -10.76 -3.11 0.28
CA ALA A 141 -9.51 -2.76 0.95
C ALA A 141 -8.40 -2.40 -0.05
N GLY A 142 -8.26 -3.15 -1.14
CA GLY A 142 -7.30 -2.83 -2.22
C GLY A 142 -7.61 -1.52 -2.92
N SER A 143 -8.89 -1.18 -3.09
CA SER A 143 -9.29 0.12 -3.64
C SER A 143 -8.95 1.29 -2.70
N ALA A 144 -9.10 1.11 -1.40
CA ALA A 144 -8.69 2.08 -0.40
C ALA A 144 -7.15 2.25 -0.36
N ASP A 145 -6.40 1.15 -0.54
CA ASP A 145 -4.94 1.15 -0.63
C ASP A 145 -4.43 1.95 -1.83
N MET A 146 -5.03 1.76 -3.02
CA MET A 146 -4.72 2.58 -4.20
C MET A 146 -4.94 4.08 -3.95
N ILE A 147 -6.04 4.45 -3.29
CA ILE A 147 -6.31 5.84 -2.92
C ILE A 147 -5.25 6.36 -1.96
N ALA A 148 -4.89 5.57 -0.95
CA ALA A 148 -3.88 5.95 0.03
C ALA A 148 -2.50 6.16 -0.60
N HIS A 149 -2.08 5.31 -1.51
CA HIS A 149 -0.83 5.47 -2.25
C HIS A 149 -0.77 6.81 -2.97
N ILE A 150 -1.85 7.18 -3.70
CA ILE A 150 -1.91 8.46 -4.40
C ILE A 150 -1.92 9.63 -3.41
N PHE A 151 -2.68 9.54 -2.33
CA PHE A 151 -2.81 10.60 -1.32
C PHE A 151 -1.51 10.87 -0.61
N ASP A 152 -0.94 9.81 -0.08
CA ASP A 152 0.16 9.85 0.85
C ASP A 152 1.47 10.24 0.18
N VAL A 153 1.69 9.77 -1.05
CA VAL A 153 2.98 9.93 -1.69
C VAL A 153 3.17 11.35 -2.24
N VAL A 154 2.16 11.94 -2.86
CA VAL A 154 2.36 13.21 -3.58
C VAL A 154 1.13 14.13 -3.58
N TYR A 155 -0.09 13.58 -3.54
CA TYR A 155 -1.31 14.39 -3.70
C TYR A 155 -1.44 15.44 -2.61
N PHE A 156 -1.23 15.03 -1.36
CA PHE A 156 -1.21 15.90 -0.19
C PHE A 156 0.23 16.09 0.29
N SER A 157 0.92 17.03 -0.31
CA SER A 157 2.32 17.32 0.01
C SER A 157 2.58 18.83 0.13
N LYS A 158 3.71 19.19 0.74
CA LYS A 158 4.21 20.57 0.80
C LYS A 158 4.93 21.00 -0.48
N GLN A 159 4.94 20.18 -1.50
CA GLN A 159 5.69 20.43 -2.73
C GLN A 159 5.09 21.56 -3.56
N PRO A 160 5.89 22.20 -4.43
CA PRO A 160 5.36 23.19 -5.37
C PRO A 160 4.24 22.61 -6.24
N ARG A 161 3.31 23.47 -6.62
CA ARG A 161 2.20 23.09 -7.48
C ARG A 161 2.68 22.49 -8.81
N MET A 162 2.25 21.27 -9.12
CA MET A 162 2.61 20.49 -10.31
C MET A 162 1.35 20.06 -11.06
N ASP A 163 0.72 20.99 -11.79
CA ASP A 163 -0.60 20.81 -12.40
C ASP A 163 -0.73 19.58 -13.31
N MET A 164 0.31 19.24 -14.08
CA MET A 164 0.28 18.06 -14.94
C MET A 164 0.18 16.79 -14.08
N LEU A 165 1.00 16.67 -13.07
CA LEU A 165 1.02 15.52 -12.17
C LEU A 165 -0.31 15.41 -11.41
N TYR A 166 -0.82 16.52 -10.91
CA TYR A 166 -2.09 16.59 -10.23
C TYR A 166 -3.27 16.08 -11.08
N ARG A 167 -3.31 16.40 -12.39
CA ARG A 167 -4.36 15.91 -13.29
C ARG A 167 -4.26 14.39 -13.51
N ILE A 168 -3.05 13.84 -13.58
CA ILE A 168 -2.85 12.39 -13.69
C ILE A 168 -3.37 11.70 -12.43
N GLN A 169 -3.03 12.23 -11.26
CA GLN A 169 -3.49 11.69 -9.98
C GLN A 169 -5.02 11.80 -9.82
N ASP A 170 -5.61 12.92 -10.22
CA ASP A 170 -7.06 13.10 -10.21
C ASP A 170 -7.75 12.02 -11.07
N GLU A 171 -7.21 11.70 -12.26
CA GLU A 171 -7.78 10.67 -13.13
C GLU A 171 -7.57 9.24 -12.60
N LEU A 172 -6.45 8.96 -11.93
CA LEU A 172 -6.26 7.68 -11.24
C LEU A 172 -7.28 7.52 -10.10
N LEU A 173 -7.48 8.55 -9.28
CA LEU A 173 -8.50 8.55 -8.21
C LEU A 173 -9.91 8.37 -8.76
N LYS A 174 -10.27 9.10 -9.82
CA LYS A 174 -11.58 8.94 -10.51
C LYS A 174 -11.78 7.52 -11.02
N THR A 175 -10.72 6.90 -11.53
CA THR A 175 -10.78 5.51 -12.02
C THR A 175 -11.13 4.56 -10.88
N VAL A 176 -10.49 4.70 -9.71
CA VAL A 176 -10.83 3.90 -8.53
C VAL A 176 -12.29 4.14 -8.10
N VAL A 177 -12.70 5.41 -7.96
CA VAL A 177 -14.06 5.78 -7.52
C VAL A 177 -15.13 5.27 -8.50
N THR A 178 -14.82 5.22 -9.80
CA THR A 178 -15.75 4.72 -10.81
C THR A 178 -15.85 3.20 -10.84
N PHE A 179 -14.72 2.50 -10.84
CA PHE A 179 -14.68 1.08 -11.13
C PHE A 179 -14.71 0.17 -9.89
N ALA A 180 -14.33 0.64 -8.73
CA ALA A 180 -14.38 -0.18 -7.52
C ALA A 180 -15.82 -0.61 -7.15
N PRO A 181 -16.83 0.28 -7.17
CA PRO A 181 -18.22 -0.13 -6.94
C PRO A 181 -18.75 -1.12 -7.98
N ILE A 182 -18.31 -1.00 -9.23
CA ILE A 182 -18.69 -1.94 -10.30
C ILE A 182 -18.09 -3.31 -10.04
N ALA A 183 -16.80 -3.38 -9.70
CA ALA A 183 -16.10 -4.62 -9.40
C ALA A 183 -16.63 -5.31 -8.12
N LEU A 184 -17.15 -4.55 -7.16
CA LEU A 184 -17.83 -5.10 -5.98
C LEU A 184 -19.17 -5.73 -6.32
N LYS A 185 -19.93 -5.09 -7.20
CA LYS A 185 -21.27 -5.57 -7.62
C LYS A 185 -21.19 -6.69 -8.67
N GLU A 186 -20.22 -6.62 -9.55
CA GLU A 186 -19.98 -7.50 -10.67
C GLU A 186 -18.53 -8.01 -10.63
N PRO A 187 -18.21 -9.03 -9.79
CA PRO A 187 -16.82 -9.43 -9.52
C PRO A 187 -16.05 -9.90 -10.75
N ASP A 188 -16.73 -10.39 -11.77
CA ASP A 188 -16.19 -10.86 -13.06
C ASP A 188 -16.29 -9.82 -14.20
N ASN A 189 -16.63 -8.58 -13.89
CA ASN A 189 -16.61 -7.49 -14.87
C ASN A 189 -15.18 -7.17 -15.29
N TYR A 190 -14.80 -7.64 -16.49
CA TYR A 190 -13.45 -7.52 -17.02
C TYR A 190 -12.97 -6.06 -17.09
N GLU A 191 -13.82 -5.15 -17.56
CA GLU A 191 -13.45 -3.73 -17.70
C GLU A 191 -13.15 -3.10 -16.35
N ALA A 192 -13.99 -3.34 -15.34
CA ALA A 192 -13.75 -2.83 -13.99
C ALA A 192 -12.47 -3.40 -13.39
N ARG A 193 -12.25 -4.71 -13.50
CA ARG A 193 -11.04 -5.36 -12.99
C ARG A 193 -9.77 -4.90 -13.71
N ALA A 194 -9.83 -4.70 -15.03
CA ALA A 194 -8.72 -4.22 -15.84
C ALA A 194 -8.33 -2.78 -15.47
N ASN A 195 -9.32 -1.90 -15.31
CA ASN A 195 -9.07 -0.52 -14.90
C ASN A 195 -8.50 -0.44 -13.48
N LEU A 196 -9.02 -1.20 -12.53
CA LEU A 196 -8.45 -1.24 -11.17
C LEU A 196 -7.04 -1.82 -11.16
N MET A 197 -6.79 -2.91 -11.88
CA MET A 197 -5.46 -3.53 -11.96
C MET A 197 -4.42 -2.56 -12.54
N TRP A 198 -4.75 -1.88 -13.64
CA TRP A 198 -3.85 -0.91 -14.23
C TRP A 198 -3.66 0.32 -13.34
N THR A 199 -4.72 0.78 -12.68
CA THR A 199 -4.63 1.91 -11.74
C THR A 199 -3.76 1.57 -10.52
N SER A 200 -3.86 0.37 -9.97
CA SER A 200 -3.01 -0.05 -8.84
C SER A 200 -1.52 0.00 -9.18
N THR A 201 -1.16 -0.45 -10.38
CA THR A 201 0.21 -0.37 -10.90
C THR A 201 0.71 1.08 -11.00
N TRP A 202 -0.14 2.01 -11.43
CA TRP A 202 0.21 3.43 -11.57
C TRP A 202 0.15 4.21 -10.26
N ALA A 203 -0.63 3.76 -9.29
CA ALA A 203 -0.80 4.44 -8.01
C ALA A 203 0.49 4.51 -7.17
N LEU A 204 1.44 3.61 -7.40
CA LEU A 204 2.70 3.54 -6.66
C LEU A 204 3.94 3.35 -7.57
N ASN A 205 3.92 3.70 -8.83
CA ASN A 205 5.14 3.66 -9.63
C ASN A 205 5.88 5.00 -9.62
N GLY A 206 7.19 4.96 -9.96
CA GLY A 206 8.05 6.13 -9.92
C GLY A 206 7.63 7.30 -10.84
N PHE A 207 6.68 7.09 -11.76
CA PHE A 207 6.19 8.15 -12.64
C PHE A 207 5.34 9.18 -11.90
N ILE A 208 4.42 8.74 -11.03
CA ILE A 208 3.53 9.68 -10.30
C ILE A 208 4.26 10.46 -9.21
N PHE A 209 5.46 10.04 -8.84
CA PHE A 209 6.29 10.75 -7.88
C PHE A 209 6.98 11.97 -8.50
N GLY A 210 7.14 12.01 -9.80
CA GLY A 210 7.57 13.18 -10.57
C GLY A 210 8.87 13.84 -10.12
N GLY A 211 9.77 13.14 -9.40
CA GLY A 211 10.97 13.71 -8.79
C GLY A 211 10.68 14.51 -7.51
N VAL A 212 9.55 14.30 -6.89
CA VAL A 212 9.12 14.87 -5.61
C VAL A 212 9.58 13.95 -4.48
N GLU A 213 9.89 14.51 -3.33
CA GLU A 213 10.14 13.73 -2.13
C GLU A 213 8.85 13.04 -1.68
N GLN A 214 8.93 11.74 -1.48
CA GLN A 214 7.81 10.93 -1.04
C GLN A 214 7.59 11.13 0.45
N MET A 215 6.35 11.32 0.84
CA MET A 215 5.92 11.38 2.23
C MET A 215 4.77 10.41 2.40
N THR A 216 4.75 9.67 3.49
CA THR A 216 3.79 8.57 3.67
C THR A 216 3.13 8.57 5.04
N PRO A 217 2.52 9.69 5.51
CA PRO A 217 2.01 9.82 6.87
C PRO A 217 0.93 8.78 7.22
N CYS A 218 -0.03 8.51 6.34
CA CYS A 218 -1.04 7.49 6.59
C CYS A 218 -0.44 6.09 6.65
N HIS A 219 0.49 5.76 5.74
CA HIS A 219 1.16 4.47 5.76
C HIS A 219 2.03 4.27 7.00
N MET A 220 2.77 5.30 7.44
CA MET A 220 3.55 5.21 8.68
C MET A 220 2.68 4.90 9.90
N MET A 221 1.51 5.55 10.01
CA MET A 221 0.54 5.24 11.07
C MET A 221 -0.06 3.84 10.91
N GLU A 222 -0.39 3.44 9.69
CA GLU A 222 -1.02 2.14 9.43
C GLU A 222 -0.07 0.97 9.64
N HIS A 223 1.21 1.13 9.31
CA HIS A 223 2.20 0.08 9.54
C HIS A 223 2.25 -0.35 11.01
N GLU A 224 2.07 0.58 11.94
CA GLU A 224 2.00 0.25 13.37
C GLU A 224 0.70 -0.48 13.73
N LEU A 225 -0.44 -0.10 13.14
CA LEU A 225 -1.70 -0.84 13.30
C LEU A 225 -1.56 -2.29 12.79
N SER A 226 -1.00 -2.46 11.62
CA SER A 226 -0.74 -3.79 11.06
C SER A 226 0.26 -4.60 11.88
N ALA A 227 1.33 -3.97 12.39
CA ALA A 227 2.37 -4.63 13.17
C ALA A 227 1.84 -5.16 14.50
N VAL A 228 0.98 -4.40 15.18
CA VAL A 228 0.43 -4.74 16.50
C VAL A 228 -0.80 -5.63 16.39
N TYR A 229 -1.72 -5.32 15.48
CA TYR A 229 -3.05 -5.96 15.43
C TYR A 229 -3.27 -6.86 14.21
N ASN A 230 -2.30 -6.91 13.28
CA ASN A 230 -2.36 -7.71 12.05
C ASN A 230 -3.65 -7.49 11.22
N ILE A 231 -4.11 -6.23 11.13
CA ILE A 231 -5.29 -5.88 10.34
C ILE A 231 -4.97 -5.86 8.84
N THR A 232 -6.01 -5.89 8.02
CA THR A 232 -5.87 -5.72 6.56
C THR A 232 -5.40 -4.30 6.25
N HIS A 233 -4.25 -4.16 5.61
CA HIS A 233 -3.55 -2.90 5.37
C HIS A 233 -4.44 -1.80 4.77
N GLY A 234 -5.08 -2.08 3.62
CA GLY A 234 -5.96 -1.10 2.98
C GLY A 234 -7.18 -0.71 3.82
N HIS A 235 -7.65 -1.57 4.75
CA HIS A 235 -8.72 -1.22 5.68
C HIS A 235 -8.23 -0.25 6.76
N GLY A 236 -7.04 -0.49 7.33
CA GLY A 236 -6.42 0.47 8.26
C GLY A 236 -6.22 1.84 7.64
N LEU A 237 -5.74 1.89 6.39
CA LEU A 237 -5.61 3.13 5.61
C LEU A 237 -6.97 3.81 5.38
N ALA A 238 -8.03 3.04 5.05
CA ALA A 238 -9.37 3.59 4.87
C ALA A 238 -9.87 4.33 6.12
N ILE A 239 -9.66 3.73 7.30
CA ILE A 239 -10.06 4.35 8.57
C ILE A 239 -9.23 5.61 8.85
N LEU A 240 -7.94 5.60 8.59
CA LEU A 240 -7.03 6.71 8.88
C LEU A 240 -7.22 7.92 7.95
N MET A 241 -7.34 7.72 6.64
CA MET A 241 -7.31 8.81 5.65
C MET A 241 -8.27 9.98 5.94
N PRO A 242 -9.58 9.79 6.16
CA PRO A 242 -10.47 10.92 6.38
C PRO A 242 -10.24 11.60 7.74
N ARG A 243 -9.75 10.87 8.76
CA ARG A 243 -9.42 11.43 10.08
C ARG A 243 -8.15 12.25 10.03
N TRP A 244 -7.12 11.73 9.34
CA TRP A 244 -5.88 12.44 9.07
C TRP A 244 -6.15 13.75 8.32
N LEU A 245 -6.91 13.72 7.22
CA LEU A 245 -7.28 14.94 6.49
C LEU A 245 -8.06 15.93 7.36
N LYS A 246 -8.99 15.45 8.18
CA LYS A 246 -9.78 16.30 9.09
C LYS A 246 -8.91 16.93 10.18
N TYR A 247 -7.97 16.18 10.73
CA TYR A 247 -7.06 16.66 11.78
C TYR A 247 -6.09 17.72 11.26
N THR A 248 -5.57 17.51 10.06
CA THR A 248 -4.56 18.38 9.46
C THR A 248 -5.12 19.55 8.68
N LEU A 249 -6.44 19.60 8.43
CA LEU A 249 -7.10 20.67 7.67
C LEU A 249 -6.90 22.03 8.31
N ASN A 250 -6.32 22.97 7.56
CA ASN A 250 -6.16 24.36 7.93
C ASN A 250 -6.33 25.26 6.69
N ASP A 251 -6.23 26.60 6.87
CA ASP A 251 -6.50 27.54 5.78
C ASP A 251 -5.44 27.49 4.66
N ASP A 252 -4.20 27.09 4.98
CA ASP A 252 -3.11 27.02 4.00
C ASP A 252 -3.23 25.81 3.08
N ASN A 253 -3.82 24.71 3.56
CA ASN A 253 -3.90 23.44 2.84
C ASN A 253 -5.31 23.07 2.33
N ALA A 254 -6.35 23.81 2.76
CA ALA A 254 -7.74 23.52 2.40
C ALA A 254 -7.98 23.45 0.88
N TRP A 255 -7.27 24.25 0.09
CA TRP A 255 -7.38 24.23 -1.38
C TRP A 255 -7.01 22.89 -2.00
N GLN A 256 -6.04 22.17 -1.42
CA GLN A 256 -5.64 20.84 -1.91
C GLN A 256 -6.73 19.80 -1.66
N ILE A 257 -7.33 19.81 -0.47
CA ILE A 257 -8.42 18.91 -0.12
C ILE A 257 -9.69 19.24 -0.93
N LYS A 258 -10.01 20.54 -1.11
CA LYS A 258 -11.08 20.97 -2.02
C LYS A 258 -10.87 20.47 -3.44
N ARG A 259 -9.61 20.47 -3.94
CA ARG A 259 -9.29 19.95 -5.28
C ARG A 259 -9.73 18.50 -5.43
N LEU A 260 -9.47 17.64 -4.43
CA LEU A 260 -9.97 16.26 -4.39
C LEU A 260 -11.50 16.25 -4.54
N GLY A 261 -12.21 17.04 -3.73
CA GLY A 261 -13.67 17.13 -3.77
C GLY A 261 -14.19 17.53 -5.15
N THR A 262 -13.63 18.59 -5.71
CA THR A 262 -14.07 19.13 -6.99
C THR A 262 -13.76 18.21 -8.18
N ASN A 263 -12.53 17.68 -8.22
CA ASN A 263 -12.07 16.94 -9.40
C ASN A 263 -12.46 15.46 -9.35
N VAL A 264 -12.57 14.85 -8.17
CA VAL A 264 -12.84 13.42 -8.04
C VAL A 264 -14.28 13.13 -7.67
N PHE A 265 -14.84 13.89 -6.73
CA PHE A 265 -16.19 13.66 -6.20
C PHE A 265 -17.27 14.61 -6.76
N GLY A 266 -16.91 15.55 -7.65
CA GLY A 266 -17.87 16.44 -8.30
C GLY A 266 -18.47 17.51 -7.39
N ILE A 267 -17.76 17.88 -6.31
CA ILE A 267 -18.17 18.94 -5.39
C ILE A 267 -18.08 20.30 -6.09
N ASP A 268 -19.03 21.18 -5.78
CA ASP A 268 -19.14 22.51 -6.40
C ASP A 268 -17.86 23.34 -6.20
N ALA A 269 -17.21 23.69 -7.31
CA ALA A 269 -15.99 24.48 -7.35
C ALA A 269 -16.16 25.91 -6.82
N SER A 270 -17.39 26.44 -6.75
CA SER A 270 -17.68 27.80 -6.27
C SER A 270 -17.63 27.95 -4.74
N LEU A 271 -17.62 26.84 -3.99
CA LEU A 271 -17.48 26.86 -2.54
C LEU A 271 -16.15 27.48 -2.11
N SER A 272 -16.09 28.01 -0.91
CA SER A 272 -14.81 28.39 -0.29
C SER A 272 -13.88 27.18 -0.16
N ASP A 273 -12.58 27.40 -0.03
CA ASP A 273 -11.63 26.30 0.09
C ASP A 273 -11.92 25.45 1.34
N ARG A 274 -12.30 26.07 2.44
CA ARG A 274 -12.66 25.40 3.69
C ARG A 274 -13.91 24.54 3.53
N GLU A 275 -15.01 25.12 3.02
CA GLU A 275 -16.27 24.37 2.82
C GLU A 275 -16.09 23.23 1.79
N GLY A 276 -15.35 23.49 0.71
CA GLY A 276 -15.05 22.47 -0.30
C GLY A 276 -14.20 21.34 0.27
N ALA A 277 -13.23 21.64 1.15
CA ALA A 277 -12.40 20.64 1.82
C ALA A 277 -13.21 19.77 2.80
N GLU A 278 -14.07 20.37 3.61
CA GLU A 278 -14.94 19.64 4.54
C GLU A 278 -15.86 18.66 3.80
N LYS A 279 -16.48 19.13 2.70
CA LYS A 279 -17.31 18.26 1.84
C LYS A 279 -16.51 17.17 1.13
N ALA A 280 -15.25 17.43 0.78
CA ALA A 280 -14.37 16.42 0.18
C ALA A 280 -14.07 15.29 1.16
N ILE A 281 -13.80 15.61 2.43
CA ILE A 281 -13.58 14.63 3.50
C ILE A 281 -14.84 13.81 3.75
N GLU A 282 -16.01 14.44 3.75
CA GLU A 282 -17.30 13.74 3.88
C GLU A 282 -17.53 12.78 2.71
N ALA A 283 -17.29 13.22 1.47
CA ALA A 283 -17.45 12.40 0.28
C ALA A 283 -16.46 11.22 0.26
N LEU A 284 -15.22 11.42 0.68
CA LEU A 284 -14.24 10.35 0.84
C LEU A 284 -14.70 9.33 1.88
N SER A 285 -15.20 9.79 3.04
CA SER A 285 -15.73 8.93 4.09
C SER A 285 -16.93 8.11 3.59
N ASP A 286 -17.86 8.74 2.88
CA ASP A 286 -19.03 8.07 2.29
C ASP A 286 -18.61 7.00 1.28
N PHE A 287 -17.64 7.32 0.44
CA PHE A 287 -17.10 6.35 -0.52
C PHE A 287 -16.46 5.14 0.17
N LEU A 288 -15.60 5.34 1.16
CA LEU A 288 -14.89 4.25 1.82
C LEU A 288 -15.82 3.37 2.67
N PHE A 289 -16.75 3.97 3.40
CA PHE A 289 -17.53 3.24 4.40
C PHE A 289 -18.92 2.84 3.91
N ASN A 290 -19.59 3.68 3.13
CA ASN A 290 -20.92 3.36 2.60
C ASN A 290 -20.88 2.72 1.22
N THR A 291 -20.00 3.19 0.32
CA THR A 291 -19.93 2.66 -1.05
C THR A 291 -19.07 1.40 -1.12
N LEU A 292 -17.88 1.40 -0.53
CA LEU A 292 -17.00 0.21 -0.49
C LEU A 292 -17.39 -0.77 0.63
N GLY A 293 -18.13 -0.32 1.67
CA GLY A 293 -18.65 -1.15 2.74
C GLY A 293 -17.58 -1.59 3.76
N LEU A 294 -16.52 -0.82 3.93
CA LEU A 294 -15.53 -1.06 4.99
C LEU A 294 -16.04 -0.54 6.32
N ASP A 295 -15.68 -1.22 7.42
CA ASP A 295 -15.97 -0.70 8.77
C ASP A 295 -15.24 0.62 9.00
N SER A 296 -15.90 1.53 9.73
CA SER A 296 -15.41 2.91 9.83
C SER A 296 -14.54 3.20 11.04
N GLN A 297 -14.49 2.30 12.01
CA GLN A 297 -13.83 2.52 13.30
C GLN A 297 -12.84 1.42 13.63
N LEU A 298 -11.77 1.76 14.34
CA LEU A 298 -10.82 0.79 14.87
C LEU A 298 -11.45 -0.12 15.91
N SER A 299 -12.43 0.40 16.67
CA SER A 299 -13.19 -0.38 17.64
C SER A 299 -14.01 -1.50 16.99
N ASP A 300 -14.48 -1.34 15.75
CA ASP A 300 -15.16 -2.41 14.98
C ASP A 300 -14.20 -3.58 14.68
N LEU A 301 -12.91 -3.31 14.65
CA LEU A 301 -11.85 -4.30 14.48
C LEU A 301 -11.28 -4.83 15.80
N GLY A 302 -11.90 -4.46 16.94
CA GLY A 302 -11.47 -4.87 18.27
C GLY A 302 -10.22 -4.15 18.80
N ILE A 303 -9.89 -2.99 18.24
CA ILE A 303 -8.72 -2.18 18.60
C ILE A 303 -9.17 -1.10 19.59
N ASP A 304 -8.41 -0.95 20.67
CA ASP A 304 -8.57 0.09 21.68
C ASP A 304 -7.33 0.99 21.78
N GLU A 305 -7.33 1.96 22.69
CA GLU A 305 -6.27 2.95 22.83
C GLU A 305 -5.00 2.44 23.55
N SER A 306 -4.94 1.17 23.98
CA SER A 306 -3.90 0.64 24.88
C SER A 306 -2.48 0.74 24.32
N HIS A 307 -2.31 0.71 23.00
CA HIS A 307 -1.00 0.75 22.33
C HIS A 307 -0.73 2.07 21.56
N PHE A 308 -1.67 3.02 21.55
CA PHE A 308 -1.57 4.22 20.70
C PHE A 308 -0.33 5.06 20.97
N GLU A 309 0.10 5.22 22.23
CA GLU A 309 1.31 5.98 22.56
C GLU A 309 2.60 5.32 22.05
N GLU A 310 2.69 3.99 22.14
CA GLU A 310 3.82 3.24 21.64
C GLU A 310 3.89 3.27 20.11
N MET A 311 2.76 2.99 19.47
CA MET A 311 2.60 3.02 18.02
C MET A 311 2.94 4.41 17.46
N ALA A 312 2.44 5.48 18.07
CA ALA A 312 2.72 6.84 17.64
C ALA A 312 4.21 7.20 17.70
N LYS A 313 4.92 6.75 18.74
CA LYS A 313 6.37 6.93 18.84
C LYS A 313 7.13 6.17 17.77
N LYS A 314 6.74 4.93 17.48
CA LYS A 314 7.34 4.12 16.42
C LYS A 314 7.06 4.73 15.03
N ALA A 315 5.84 5.14 14.75
CA ALA A 315 5.47 5.79 13.49
C ALA A 315 6.28 7.06 13.21
N CYS A 316 6.55 7.87 14.25
CA CYS A 316 7.38 9.07 14.12
C CYS A 316 8.88 8.78 14.02
N GLY A 317 9.31 7.55 14.30
CA GLY A 317 10.69 7.13 14.18
C GLY A 317 11.70 7.96 14.98
N PRO A 318 13.00 7.87 14.63
CA PRO A 318 14.07 8.57 15.36
C PRO A 318 13.98 10.11 15.29
N THR A 319 13.36 10.66 14.29
CA THR A 319 13.16 12.12 14.11
C THR A 319 12.14 12.69 15.09
N GLY A 320 11.23 11.84 15.60
CA GLY A 320 10.11 12.22 16.45
C GLY A 320 9.00 12.97 15.70
N VAL A 321 9.02 12.95 14.38
CA VAL A 321 8.01 13.64 13.53
C VAL A 321 7.79 12.82 12.26
N ILE A 322 6.53 12.68 11.85
CA ILE A 322 6.17 12.25 10.50
C ILE A 322 6.06 13.51 9.65
N GLU A 323 6.98 13.68 8.70
CA GLU A 323 6.91 14.77 7.74
C GLU A 323 5.81 14.50 6.70
N GLY A 324 5.12 15.54 6.22
CA GLY A 324 4.08 15.39 5.22
C GLY A 324 3.33 16.67 4.91
N PHE A 325 2.12 16.54 4.46
CA PHE A 325 1.14 17.60 4.20
C PHE A 325 0.99 18.57 5.40
N ALA A 326 0.95 18.04 6.60
CA ALA A 326 1.26 18.71 7.85
C ALA A 326 2.15 17.75 8.66
N ASP A 327 3.16 18.28 9.33
CA ASP A 327 4.04 17.48 10.17
C ASP A 327 3.28 16.99 11.40
N LEU A 328 3.46 15.72 11.76
CA LEU A 328 2.75 15.09 12.87
C LEU A 328 3.74 14.68 13.95
N THR A 329 3.53 15.17 15.17
CA THR A 329 4.20 14.69 16.38
C THR A 329 3.56 13.39 16.89
N PRO A 330 4.18 12.64 17.83
CA PRO A 330 3.52 11.49 18.46
C PRO A 330 2.18 11.83 19.11
N GLU A 331 2.02 13.03 19.67
CA GLU A 331 0.75 13.49 20.24
C GLU A 331 -0.33 13.64 19.16
N ASP A 332 0.02 14.20 17.99
CA ASP A 332 -0.89 14.34 16.86
C ASP A 332 -1.35 12.97 16.35
N VAL A 333 -0.41 12.01 16.23
CA VAL A 333 -0.72 10.64 15.80
C VAL A 333 -1.68 9.96 16.79
N VAL A 334 -1.44 10.08 18.10
CA VAL A 334 -2.36 9.57 19.14
C VAL A 334 -3.74 10.19 19.00
N ASN A 335 -3.82 11.50 18.74
CA ASN A 335 -5.10 12.19 18.56
C ASN A 335 -5.83 11.69 17.30
N ILE A 336 -5.12 11.44 16.19
CA ILE A 336 -5.69 10.85 14.98
C ILE A 336 -6.22 9.44 15.27
N TYR A 337 -5.45 8.56 15.94
CA TYR A 337 -5.93 7.23 16.32
C TYR A 337 -7.18 7.28 17.19
N LYS A 338 -7.25 8.20 18.17
CA LYS A 338 -8.45 8.40 18.99
C LYS A 338 -9.66 8.85 18.19
N MET A 339 -9.47 9.63 17.12
CA MET A 339 -10.56 9.98 16.21
C MET A 339 -11.05 8.78 15.38
N CYS A 340 -10.29 7.71 15.33
CA CYS A 340 -10.61 6.48 14.61
C CYS A 340 -11.38 5.45 15.47
N LEU A 341 -11.51 5.66 16.80
CA LEU A 341 -12.32 4.84 17.70
C LEU A 341 -13.81 5.20 17.60
#